data_2761d9c0498daceedb6546a8643bda8b
#
_entry.id   2761d9c0498daceedb6546a8643bda8b
#
_cell.length_a   1.000
_cell.length_b   1.000
_cell.length_c   1.000
_cell.angle_alpha   90.00
_cell.angle_beta   90.00
_cell.angle_gamma   90.00
#
_symmetry.space_group_name_H-M   'P 1'
#
loop_
_entity.id
_entity.type
_entity.pdbx_description
1 polymer ?
#
loop_
_entity_poly.entity_id
_entity_poly.type
_entity_poly.pdbx_seq_one_letter_code
_entity_poly.pdbx_strand_id
1 'polypeptide(L)'
;MCSSDLPQHHDDLVDAVRDGELWNLWYTFIPTPDRMQAEIERRLQLQAQGNMLPFAVIDPGTGQAVGMTTYMNIDSANHRVEIGSTWYRRRAQRSALNTQCKRLLLSHAFDALGCIAVEFRTHWFNHASRNAIERLGAKLDGVLRSHQMAANGSIRDTVVYSIIASEWPAVRAHLDHQLAHPRPTR
;
A
#
# COMPACT_ATOMS: atom_id res chain seq x y z
N MET A 1 4.47 -2.08 12.23
CA MET A 1 3.57 -1.02 12.75
C MET A 1 3.36 0.04 11.67
N CYS A 2 2.26 0.82 11.73
CA CYS A 2 2.05 1.98 10.84
C CYS A 2 2.02 3.26 11.69
N SER A 3 2.76 4.29 11.26
CA SER A 3 2.81 5.61 11.91
C SER A 3 2.26 6.65 10.95
N SER A 4 1.37 7.53 11.41
CA SER A 4 0.84 8.66 10.63
C SER A 4 1.74 9.90 10.67
N ASP A 5 2.76 9.92 11.51
CA ASP A 5 3.71 11.02 11.64
C ASP A 5 4.87 10.87 10.64
N LEU A 6 4.60 11.20 9.38
CA LEU A 6 5.58 11.07 8.31
C LEU A 6 6.82 11.96 8.46
N PRO A 7 6.72 13.23 8.92
CA PRO A 7 7.89 14.11 9.01
C PRO A 7 9.01 13.56 9.89
N GLN A 8 8.67 12.93 11.03
CA GLN A 8 9.70 12.36 11.91
C GLN A 8 10.43 11.15 11.29
N HIS A 9 9.87 10.56 10.23
CA HIS A 9 10.45 9.39 9.55
C HIS A 9 11.16 9.73 8.24
N HIS A 10 11.40 11.02 7.96
CA HIS A 10 12.01 11.49 6.71
C HIS A 10 13.30 10.75 6.37
N ASP A 11 14.26 10.76 7.29
CA ASP A 11 15.61 10.20 7.04
C ASP A 11 15.56 8.68 6.84
N ASP A 12 14.75 7.98 7.65
CA ASP A 12 14.50 6.55 7.47
C ASP A 12 13.91 6.23 6.10
N LEU A 13 12.95 7.05 5.63
CA LEU A 13 12.30 6.87 4.32
C LEU A 13 13.26 7.18 3.15
N VAL A 14 14.15 8.16 3.32
CA VAL A 14 15.24 8.44 2.37
C VAL A 14 16.17 7.24 2.25
N ASP A 15 16.57 6.63 3.38
CA ASP A 15 17.40 5.43 3.37
C ASP A 15 16.64 4.20 2.84
N ALA A 16 15.36 4.10 3.15
CA ALA A 16 14.53 3.00 2.68
C ALA A 16 14.36 3.02 1.16
N VAL A 17 14.17 4.19 0.54
CA VAL A 17 13.98 4.28 -0.91
C VAL A 17 15.26 4.00 -1.69
N ARG A 18 16.44 4.29 -1.14
CA ARG A 18 17.74 3.94 -1.74
C ARG A 18 17.95 2.43 -1.86
N ASP A 19 17.39 1.66 -0.94
CA ASP A 19 17.51 0.20 -0.93
C ASP A 19 16.64 -0.43 -2.02
N GLY A 20 17.23 -0.63 -3.20
CA GLY A 20 16.61 -1.27 -4.37
C GLY A 20 16.22 -0.32 -5.49
N GLU A 21 16.50 0.99 -5.36
CA GLU A 21 16.29 2.00 -6.41
C GLU A 21 14.92 1.91 -7.09
N LEU A 22 13.88 1.76 -6.27
CA LEU A 22 12.52 1.46 -6.74
C LEU A 22 11.91 2.56 -7.61
N TRP A 23 12.48 3.76 -7.60
CA TRP A 23 12.08 4.87 -8.50
C TRP A 23 12.37 4.59 -9.97
N ASN A 24 13.22 3.61 -10.29
CA ASN A 24 13.50 3.20 -11.67
C ASN A 24 12.38 2.36 -12.29
N LEU A 25 11.36 1.99 -11.52
CA LEU A 25 10.21 1.23 -12.01
C LEU A 25 9.27 2.13 -12.83
N TRP A 26 9.26 1.98 -14.15
CA TRP A 26 8.54 2.84 -15.08
C TRP A 26 7.00 2.84 -14.93
N TYR A 27 6.44 1.79 -14.31
CA TYR A 27 5.00 1.57 -14.17
C TYR A 27 4.43 2.04 -12.82
N THR A 28 5.22 2.66 -11.97
CA THR A 28 4.78 3.16 -10.67
C THR A 28 5.52 4.44 -10.32
N PHE A 29 4.96 5.23 -9.41
CA PHE A 29 5.64 6.41 -8.90
C PHE A 29 6.16 6.13 -7.48
N ILE A 30 7.47 6.20 -7.31
CA ILE A 30 8.16 6.16 -6.02
C ILE A 30 9.16 7.31 -6.04
N PRO A 31 9.20 8.17 -4.99
CA PRO A 31 10.09 9.33 -4.99
C PRO A 31 11.57 8.91 -5.00
N THR A 32 12.41 9.71 -5.62
CA THR A 32 13.85 9.64 -5.44
C THR A 32 14.23 10.18 -4.04
N PRO A 33 15.42 9.85 -3.51
CA PRO A 33 15.86 10.33 -2.19
C PRO A 33 15.74 11.85 -2.00
N ASP A 34 16.13 12.62 -3.01
CA ASP A 34 16.08 14.09 -3.02
C ASP A 34 14.65 14.66 -3.08
N ARG A 35 13.67 13.84 -3.52
CA ARG A 35 12.26 14.22 -3.61
C ARG A 35 11.40 13.69 -2.45
N MET A 36 11.99 13.01 -1.47
CA MET A 36 11.23 12.42 -0.37
C MET A 36 10.50 13.47 0.46
N GLN A 37 11.15 14.59 0.77
CA GLN A 37 10.54 15.69 1.51
C GLN A 37 9.30 16.23 0.78
N ALA A 38 9.42 16.52 -0.51
CA ALA A 38 8.30 17.02 -1.32
C ALA A 38 7.15 16.00 -1.40
N GLU A 39 7.45 14.70 -1.45
CA GLU A 39 6.42 13.64 -1.44
C GLU A 39 5.70 13.55 -0.08
N ILE A 40 6.41 13.69 1.03
CA ILE A 40 5.80 13.75 2.37
C ILE A 40 4.87 14.95 2.45
N GLU A 41 5.33 16.14 2.06
CA GLU A 41 4.52 17.36 2.07
C GLU A 41 3.27 17.23 1.19
N ARG A 42 3.42 16.69 -0.02
CA ARG A 42 2.28 16.43 -0.93
C ARG A 42 1.23 15.51 -0.27
N ARG A 43 1.68 14.44 0.41
CA ARG A 43 0.76 13.52 1.10
C ARG A 43 0.05 14.18 2.26
N LEU A 44 0.75 15.00 3.05
CA LEU A 44 0.15 15.74 4.17
C LEU A 44 -0.86 16.79 3.68
N GLN A 45 -0.59 17.45 2.55
CA GLN A 45 -1.57 18.35 1.91
C GLN A 45 -2.85 17.60 1.49
N LEU A 46 -2.71 16.42 0.88
CA LEU A 46 -3.86 15.57 0.53
C LEU A 46 -4.60 15.05 1.77
N GLN A 47 -3.88 14.79 2.87
CA GLN A 47 -4.48 14.44 4.15
C GLN A 47 -5.32 15.60 4.72
N ALA A 48 -4.79 16.82 4.69
CA ALA A 48 -5.52 18.02 5.15
C ALA A 48 -6.81 18.27 4.33
N GLN A 49 -6.84 17.81 3.07
CA GLN A 49 -8.02 17.87 2.20
C GLN A 49 -8.99 16.70 2.38
N GLY A 50 -8.68 15.73 3.26
CA GLY A 50 -9.50 14.53 3.47
C GLY A 50 -9.40 13.46 2.37
N ASN A 51 -8.48 13.63 1.41
CA ASN A 51 -8.36 12.74 0.25
C ASN A 51 -7.46 11.53 0.49
N MET A 52 -6.64 11.57 1.54
CA MET A 52 -5.60 10.58 1.81
C MET A 52 -5.31 10.50 3.32
N LEU A 53 -4.94 9.32 3.79
CA LEU A 53 -4.34 9.14 5.11
C LEU A 53 -3.07 8.29 4.96
N PRO A 54 -1.90 8.94 4.87
CA PRO A 54 -0.64 8.26 4.63
C PRO A 54 -0.03 7.70 5.92
N PHE A 55 0.74 6.60 5.78
CA PHE A 55 1.46 5.98 6.88
C PHE A 55 2.89 5.64 6.48
N ALA A 56 3.83 5.88 7.38
CA ALA A 56 5.12 5.21 7.38
C ALA A 56 4.94 3.78 7.92
N VAL A 57 5.59 2.82 7.31
CA VAL A 57 5.61 1.44 7.78
C VAL A 57 6.87 1.20 8.59
N ILE A 58 6.68 0.94 9.88
CA ILE A 58 7.75 0.76 10.84
C ILE A 58 8.05 -0.74 11.00
N ASP A 59 9.32 -1.10 10.85
CA ASP A 59 9.80 -2.43 11.18
C ASP A 59 9.89 -2.56 12.72
N PRO A 60 9.13 -3.47 13.34
CA PRO A 60 9.13 -3.60 14.79
C PRO A 60 10.47 -4.09 15.37
N GLY A 61 11.31 -4.74 14.55
CA GLY A 61 12.62 -5.22 14.98
C GLY A 61 13.68 -4.12 15.10
N THR A 62 13.58 -3.08 14.29
CA THR A 62 14.55 -1.97 14.25
C THR A 62 13.99 -0.63 14.71
N GLY A 63 12.67 -0.47 14.73
CA GLY A 63 12.00 0.81 14.98
C GLY A 63 12.06 1.79 13.81
N GLN A 64 12.72 1.43 12.69
CA GLN A 64 12.91 2.29 11.53
C GLN A 64 11.73 2.22 10.56
N ALA A 65 11.46 3.33 9.87
CA ALA A 65 10.55 3.34 8.74
C ALA A 65 11.19 2.67 7.51
N VAL A 66 10.52 1.68 6.95
CA VAL A 66 11.03 0.84 5.85
C VAL A 66 10.20 0.94 4.58
N GLY A 67 9.24 1.85 4.56
CA GLY A 67 8.35 2.10 3.42
C GLY A 67 7.14 2.91 3.80
N MET A 68 6.21 3.03 2.86
CA MET A 68 4.97 3.78 3.02
C MET A 68 3.78 2.97 2.51
N THR A 69 2.61 3.27 3.07
CA THR A 69 1.31 2.81 2.57
C THR A 69 0.27 3.88 2.87
N THR A 70 -0.93 3.80 2.29
CA THR A 70 -1.87 4.91 2.36
C THR A 70 -3.29 4.41 2.24
N TYR A 71 -4.22 4.98 3.03
CA TYR A 71 -5.62 5.04 2.64
C TYR A 71 -5.80 6.21 1.68
N MET A 72 -6.41 5.96 0.55
CA MET A 72 -6.68 6.96 -0.48
C MET A 72 -8.03 6.70 -1.13
N ASN A 73 -8.49 7.64 -1.97
CA ASN A 73 -9.83 7.55 -2.57
C ASN A 73 -10.91 7.23 -1.52
N ILE A 74 -10.85 7.99 -0.40
CA ILE A 74 -11.75 7.81 0.74
C ILE A 74 -13.15 8.25 0.33
N ASP A 75 -14.08 7.29 0.23
CA ASP A 75 -15.49 7.51 -0.10
C ASP A 75 -16.33 7.18 1.12
N SER A 76 -16.48 8.15 2.01
CA SER A 76 -17.23 7.99 3.26
C SER A 76 -18.74 7.80 3.01
N ALA A 77 -19.28 8.36 1.92
CA ALA A 77 -20.69 8.22 1.59
C ALA A 77 -21.05 6.78 1.19
N ASN A 78 -20.14 6.08 0.51
CA ASN A 78 -20.31 4.68 0.12
C ASN A 78 -19.55 3.70 1.02
N HIS A 79 -18.99 4.15 2.14
CA HIS A 79 -18.20 3.31 3.05
C HIS A 79 -17.10 2.51 2.33
N ARG A 80 -16.31 3.16 1.46
CA ARG A 80 -15.25 2.53 0.66
C ARG A 80 -13.94 3.27 0.83
N VAL A 81 -12.84 2.54 0.73
CA VAL A 81 -11.49 3.10 0.76
C VAL A 81 -10.55 2.27 -0.12
N GLU A 82 -9.55 2.92 -0.71
CA GLU A 82 -8.43 2.23 -1.37
C GLU A 82 -7.22 2.17 -0.44
N ILE A 83 -6.57 1.01 -0.38
CA ILE A 83 -5.22 0.89 0.19
C ILE A 83 -4.22 0.87 -0.96
N GLY A 84 -3.49 1.97 -1.12
CA GLY A 84 -2.60 2.17 -2.26
C GLY A 84 -1.30 2.89 -1.91
N SER A 85 -0.60 3.34 -2.95
CA SER A 85 0.69 4.05 -2.84
C SER A 85 1.67 3.37 -1.90
N THR A 86 1.73 2.03 -1.97
CA THR A 86 2.54 1.18 -1.08
C THR A 86 3.87 0.85 -1.73
N TRP A 87 4.94 1.07 -0.98
CA TRP A 87 6.27 0.60 -1.33
C TRP A 87 7.06 0.25 -0.06
N TYR A 88 8.01 -0.66 -0.19
CA TYR A 88 8.92 -1.10 0.88
C TYR A 88 10.34 -1.16 0.34
N ARG A 89 11.32 -0.82 1.17
CA ARG A 89 12.73 -1.06 0.87
C ARG A 89 12.95 -2.53 0.45
N ARG A 90 13.92 -2.77 -0.42
CA ARG A 90 14.12 -4.09 -1.04
C ARG A 90 14.28 -5.22 -0.02
N ARG A 91 15.10 -5.01 1.01
CA ARG A 91 15.34 -6.03 2.06
C ARG A 91 14.14 -6.32 2.95
N ALA A 92 13.15 -5.44 3.03
CA ALA A 92 11.90 -5.67 3.76
C ALA A 92 10.83 -6.36 2.91
N GLN A 93 11.05 -6.44 1.58
CA GLN A 93 10.12 -7.14 0.68
C GLN A 93 10.18 -8.65 0.93
N ARG A 94 9.07 -9.34 0.61
CA ARG A 94 8.91 -10.80 0.80
C ARG A 94 9.00 -11.27 2.26
N SER A 95 8.99 -10.35 3.22
CA SER A 95 8.83 -10.63 4.65
C SER A 95 7.36 -10.66 5.07
N ALA A 96 7.09 -10.97 6.34
CA ALA A 96 5.75 -10.90 6.93
C ALA A 96 5.22 -9.46 7.06
N LEU A 97 6.08 -8.45 6.94
CA LEU A 97 5.76 -7.04 7.26
C LEU A 97 4.60 -6.50 6.44
N ASN A 98 4.57 -6.75 5.11
CA ASN A 98 3.44 -6.31 4.28
C ASN A 98 2.12 -6.97 4.72
N THR A 99 2.15 -8.26 5.07
CA THR A 99 0.96 -8.98 5.55
C THR A 99 0.49 -8.40 6.89
N GLN A 100 1.40 -8.15 7.83
CA GLN A 100 1.10 -7.51 9.12
C GLN A 100 0.48 -6.13 8.93
N CYS A 101 1.10 -5.29 8.09
CA CYS A 101 0.60 -3.95 7.79
C CYS A 101 -0.80 -4.00 7.17
N LYS A 102 -1.01 -4.83 6.15
CA LYS A 102 -2.32 -4.97 5.49
C LYS A 102 -3.37 -5.56 6.42
N ARG A 103 -3.01 -6.51 7.29
CA ARG A 103 -3.90 -7.06 8.31
C ARG A 103 -4.42 -5.98 9.27
N LEU A 104 -3.54 -5.06 9.71
CA LEU A 104 -3.91 -3.92 10.56
C LEU A 104 -4.84 -2.95 9.83
N LEU A 105 -4.49 -2.54 8.61
CA LEU A 105 -5.28 -1.60 7.83
C LEU A 105 -6.65 -2.19 7.47
N LEU A 106 -6.72 -3.44 7.03
CA LEU A 106 -7.99 -4.11 6.72
C LEU A 106 -8.87 -4.24 7.95
N SER A 107 -8.31 -4.60 9.12
CA SER A 107 -9.08 -4.62 10.38
C SER A 107 -9.65 -3.24 10.71
N HIS A 108 -8.85 -2.19 10.59
CA HIS A 108 -9.35 -0.84 10.85
C HIS A 108 -10.46 -0.45 9.88
N ALA A 109 -10.29 -0.74 8.59
CA ALA A 109 -11.30 -0.42 7.58
C ALA A 109 -12.63 -1.16 7.83
N PHE A 110 -12.59 -2.47 8.07
CA PHE A 110 -13.82 -3.27 8.21
C PHE A 110 -14.40 -3.22 9.64
N ASP A 111 -13.54 -3.39 10.66
CA ASP A 111 -14.00 -3.57 12.04
C ASP A 111 -14.29 -2.23 12.75
N ALA A 112 -13.54 -1.16 12.42
CA ALA A 112 -13.68 0.15 13.06
C ALA A 112 -14.45 1.16 12.20
N LEU A 113 -14.17 1.23 10.89
CA LEU A 113 -14.81 2.20 10.00
C LEU A 113 -16.06 1.66 9.31
N GLY A 114 -16.37 0.35 9.41
CA GLY A 114 -17.54 -0.26 8.81
C GLY A 114 -17.53 -0.19 7.28
N CYS A 115 -16.35 -0.24 6.64
CA CYS A 115 -16.28 -0.24 5.19
C CYS A 115 -16.98 -1.46 4.59
N ILE A 116 -17.73 -1.27 3.50
CA ILE A 116 -18.34 -2.35 2.73
C ILE A 116 -17.36 -3.01 1.76
N ALA A 117 -16.33 -2.26 1.34
CA ALA A 117 -15.26 -2.75 0.48
C ALA A 117 -13.96 -1.97 0.68
N VAL A 118 -12.83 -2.66 0.54
CA VAL A 118 -11.48 -2.08 0.45
C VAL A 118 -10.90 -2.41 -0.90
N GLU A 119 -10.52 -1.38 -1.66
CA GLU A 119 -9.95 -1.51 -2.99
C GLU A 119 -8.42 -1.54 -2.96
N PHE A 120 -7.85 -2.13 -4.03
CA PHE A 120 -6.44 -2.06 -4.38
C PHE A 120 -6.33 -1.83 -5.88
N ARG A 121 -5.49 -0.87 -6.29
CA ARG A 121 -5.28 -0.57 -7.71
C ARG A 121 -3.81 -0.64 -8.06
N THR A 122 -3.49 -1.24 -9.21
CA THR A 122 -2.10 -1.33 -9.66
C THR A 122 -2.02 -1.30 -11.19
N HIS A 123 -0.83 -1.03 -11.71
CA HIS A 123 -0.56 -1.09 -13.15
C HIS A 123 -0.62 -2.53 -13.65
N TRP A 124 -1.13 -2.76 -14.88
CA TRP A 124 -1.23 -4.08 -15.51
C TRP A 124 0.09 -4.84 -15.46
N PHE A 125 1.22 -4.19 -15.75
CA PHE A 125 2.56 -4.80 -15.76
C PHE A 125 3.20 -4.91 -14.36
N ASN A 126 2.58 -4.39 -13.31
CA ASN A 126 3.11 -4.55 -11.95
C ASN A 126 2.71 -5.92 -11.37
N HIS A 127 3.28 -6.99 -11.93
CA HIS A 127 2.99 -8.36 -11.49
C HIS A 127 3.34 -8.60 -10.01
N ALA A 128 4.38 -7.94 -9.51
CA ALA A 128 4.75 -8.04 -8.09
C ALA A 128 3.63 -7.53 -7.17
N SER A 129 3.04 -6.37 -7.50
CA SER A 129 1.91 -5.82 -6.76
C SER A 129 0.65 -6.68 -6.92
N ARG A 130 0.33 -7.12 -8.16
CA ARG A 130 -0.82 -7.99 -8.42
C ARG A 130 -0.76 -9.27 -7.57
N ASN A 131 0.36 -9.99 -7.61
CA ASN A 131 0.57 -11.19 -6.81
C ASN A 131 0.49 -10.91 -5.30
N ALA A 132 1.01 -9.75 -4.85
CA ALA A 132 0.91 -9.36 -3.43
C ALA A 132 -0.53 -9.09 -3.00
N ILE A 133 -1.34 -8.43 -3.84
CA ILE A 133 -2.75 -8.14 -3.60
C ILE A 133 -3.58 -9.43 -3.58
N GLU A 134 -3.43 -10.27 -4.59
CA GLU A 134 -4.13 -11.58 -4.68
C GLU A 134 -3.81 -12.48 -3.48
N ARG A 135 -2.54 -12.47 -3.02
CA ARG A 135 -2.11 -13.23 -1.84
C ARG A 135 -2.78 -12.77 -0.54
N LEU A 136 -3.28 -11.52 -0.46
CA LEU A 136 -4.07 -11.06 0.68
C LEU A 136 -5.49 -11.65 0.70
N GLY A 137 -5.94 -12.23 -0.42
CA GLY A 137 -7.29 -12.71 -0.61
C GLY A 137 -8.20 -11.75 -1.37
N ALA A 138 -7.65 -10.65 -1.93
CA ALA A 138 -8.42 -9.75 -2.77
C ALA A 138 -8.76 -10.41 -4.11
N LYS A 139 -9.97 -10.15 -4.61
CA LYS A 139 -10.45 -10.65 -5.88
C LYS A 139 -10.38 -9.56 -6.95
N LEU A 140 -10.21 -9.99 -8.20
CA LEU A 140 -10.20 -9.12 -9.36
C LEU A 140 -11.62 -8.60 -9.63
N ASP A 141 -11.81 -7.27 -9.60
CA ASP A 141 -13.05 -6.61 -10.03
C ASP A 141 -13.03 -6.34 -11.53
N GLY A 142 -11.86 -5.98 -12.09
CA GLY A 142 -11.73 -5.74 -13.50
C GLY A 142 -10.45 -5.00 -13.90
N VAL A 143 -10.38 -4.62 -15.18
CA VAL A 143 -9.28 -3.86 -15.75
C VAL A 143 -9.83 -2.60 -16.42
N LEU A 144 -9.42 -1.44 -15.94
CA LEU A 144 -9.71 -0.16 -16.56
C LEU A 144 -8.69 0.06 -17.68
N ARG A 145 -9.16 -0.11 -18.93
CA ARG A 145 -8.30 0.03 -20.12
C ARG A 145 -8.08 1.52 -20.43
N SER A 146 -6.86 1.86 -20.85
CA SER A 146 -6.47 3.25 -21.19
C SER A 146 -6.85 4.24 -20.09
N HIS A 147 -6.62 3.89 -18.82
CA HIS A 147 -7.18 4.58 -17.65
C HIS A 147 -6.45 5.89 -17.33
N GLN A 148 -5.14 5.93 -17.55
CA GLN A 148 -4.31 7.10 -17.20
C GLN A 148 -3.14 7.25 -18.17
N MET A 149 -2.69 8.52 -18.35
CA MET A 149 -1.40 8.81 -18.98
C MET A 149 -0.29 8.69 -17.94
N ALA A 150 0.71 7.88 -18.21
CA ALA A 150 1.92 7.80 -17.39
C ALA A 150 2.88 8.96 -17.69
N ALA A 151 3.79 9.27 -16.75
CA ALA A 151 4.76 10.37 -16.91
C ALA A 151 5.70 10.21 -18.12
N ASN A 152 5.92 8.99 -18.58
CA ASN A 152 6.72 8.66 -19.77
C ASN A 152 5.91 8.72 -21.08
N GLY A 153 4.65 9.18 -21.04
CA GLY A 153 3.76 9.28 -22.21
C GLY A 153 3.05 7.97 -22.57
N SER A 154 3.32 6.85 -21.93
CA SER A 154 2.58 5.61 -22.16
C SER A 154 1.18 5.66 -21.56
N ILE A 155 0.27 4.87 -22.11
CA ILE A 155 -1.09 4.72 -21.58
C ILE A 155 -1.11 3.54 -20.61
N ARG A 156 -1.63 3.79 -19.41
CA ARG A 156 -1.72 2.81 -18.33
C ARG A 156 -3.08 2.12 -18.34
N ASP A 157 -3.08 0.80 -18.35
CA ASP A 157 -4.20 -0.01 -17.89
C ASP A 157 -4.07 -0.23 -16.38
N THR A 158 -5.17 -0.05 -15.66
CA THR A 158 -5.22 -0.23 -14.19
C THR A 158 -6.02 -1.46 -13.84
N VAL A 159 -5.40 -2.39 -13.12
CA VAL A 159 -6.07 -3.56 -12.55
C VAL A 159 -6.67 -3.16 -11.20
N VAL A 160 -7.94 -3.46 -11.02
CA VAL A 160 -8.72 -3.16 -9.81
C VAL A 160 -9.05 -4.48 -9.11
N TYR A 161 -8.76 -4.53 -7.82
CA TYR A 161 -9.10 -5.63 -6.92
C TYR A 161 -9.86 -5.10 -5.72
N SER A 162 -10.65 -5.93 -5.07
CA SER A 162 -11.25 -5.61 -3.79
C SER A 162 -11.34 -6.80 -2.84
N ILE A 163 -11.51 -6.46 -1.57
CA ILE A 163 -12.02 -7.33 -0.51
C ILE A 163 -13.32 -6.68 -0.04
N ILE A 164 -14.42 -7.43 0.02
CA ILE A 164 -15.71 -6.93 0.49
C ILE A 164 -16.00 -7.39 1.93
N ALA A 165 -16.89 -6.69 2.62
CA ALA A 165 -17.18 -6.93 4.04
C ALA A 165 -17.58 -8.39 4.33
N SER A 166 -18.38 -9.03 3.44
CA SER A 166 -18.78 -10.44 3.61
C SER A 166 -17.63 -11.44 3.48
N GLU A 167 -16.52 -11.06 2.83
CA GLU A 167 -15.32 -11.89 2.68
C GLU A 167 -14.32 -11.69 3.82
N TRP A 168 -14.44 -10.56 4.54
CA TRP A 168 -13.45 -10.16 5.55
C TRP A 168 -13.20 -11.23 6.63
N PRO A 169 -14.20 -11.93 7.20
CA PRO A 169 -13.94 -12.98 8.20
C PRO A 169 -13.00 -14.07 7.68
N ALA A 170 -13.19 -14.52 6.44
CA ALA A 170 -12.35 -15.55 5.81
C ALA A 170 -10.95 -15.00 5.47
N VAL A 171 -10.88 -13.78 4.93
CA VAL A 171 -9.62 -13.09 4.63
C VAL A 171 -8.81 -12.86 5.91
N ARG A 172 -9.46 -12.43 7.00
CA ARG A 172 -8.82 -12.27 8.31
C ARG A 172 -8.17 -13.57 8.77
N ALA A 173 -8.94 -14.67 8.78
CA ALA A 173 -8.43 -15.99 9.18
C ALA A 173 -7.25 -16.43 8.31
N HIS A 174 -7.31 -16.19 7.00
CA HIS A 174 -6.23 -16.48 6.06
C HIS A 174 -4.95 -15.67 6.37
N LEU A 175 -5.08 -14.36 6.63
CA LEU A 175 -3.94 -13.51 6.99
C LEU A 175 -3.33 -13.91 8.34
N ASP A 176 -4.17 -14.21 9.35
CA ASP A 176 -3.73 -14.67 10.66
C ASP A 176 -2.98 -16.01 10.54
N HIS A 177 -3.48 -16.94 9.71
CA HIS A 177 -2.77 -18.19 9.41
C HIS A 177 -1.41 -17.95 8.73
N GLN A 178 -1.34 -17.05 7.73
CA GLN A 178 -0.06 -16.70 7.08
C GLN A 178 0.95 -16.10 8.06
N LEU A 179 0.51 -15.31 9.03
CA LEU A 179 1.37 -14.69 10.04
C LEU A 179 1.86 -15.69 11.07
N ALA A 180 1.02 -16.68 11.43
CA ALA A 180 1.42 -17.77 12.35
C ALA A 180 2.37 -18.77 11.69
N HIS A 181 2.33 -18.90 10.34
CA HIS A 181 3.14 -19.86 9.58
C HIS A 181 3.92 -19.12 8.47
N PRO A 182 4.90 -18.26 8.83
CA PRO A 182 5.66 -17.51 7.85
C PRO A 182 6.42 -18.45 6.92
N ARG A 183 6.41 -18.15 5.62
CA ARG A 183 7.21 -18.91 4.65
C ARG A 183 8.69 -18.69 4.94
N PRO A 184 9.56 -19.72 4.75
CA PRO A 184 10.99 -19.53 4.83
C PRO A 184 11.42 -18.39 3.88
N THR A 185 12.22 -17.47 4.39
CA THR A 185 12.89 -16.45 3.56
C THR A 185 13.85 -17.17 2.62
N ARG A 186 13.64 -17.03 1.30
CA ARG A 186 14.59 -17.51 0.29
C ARG A 186 15.70 -16.51 0.08
#